data_a56ced25a0cc854f2da9f170b1fc8753
#
_entry.id   a56ced25a0cc854f2da9f170b1fc8753
#
_cell.length_a   1.000
_cell.length_b   1.000
_cell.length_c   1.000
_cell.angle_alpha   90.00
_cell.angle_beta   90.00
_cell.angle_gamma   90.00
#
_symmetry.space_group_name_H-M   'P 1'
#
loop_
_entity.id
_entity.type
_entity.pdbx_description
1 polymer ?
#
loop_
_entity_poly.entity_id
_entity_poly.type
_entity_poly.pdbx_seq_one_letter_code
_entity_poly.pdbx_strand_id
1 'polypeptide(L)'
;MTTFQKGQHIYFIGIGGISMSGLAEILADKGCIVSGTDIKESPVTKHLQNLGIHINFGHKAENITDDVDLVVYTAAIHPDNPEYQAAQAKHIPLMDRARLLGEIMAEYKDCIAVAGTHGKTTTTSMVSEILLAAGTDPTITVGGILPTISSNLKIGHSPYFVAEACEYFDSFFHFNPFVGVILNVESDHLDYFKNLANIRRSFHAFAERIPAKGALVINQAIENVAELTQGLDCTVETFGLADGADWQAKNIIHEPDGKNTFDVYYKG
;
A
#
# COMPACT_ATOMS: atom_id res chain seq x y z
N MET A 1 8.81 -6.33 -17.83
CA MET A 1 9.70 -5.16 -18.07
C MET A 1 9.59 -4.30 -16.83
N THR A 2 10.69 -3.86 -16.25
CA THR A 2 10.66 -2.94 -15.11
C THR A 2 10.07 -1.61 -15.56
N THR A 3 9.10 -1.10 -14.81
CA THR A 3 8.44 0.19 -15.10
C THR A 3 9.41 1.35 -14.90
N PHE A 4 10.33 1.22 -13.92
CA PHE A 4 11.34 2.22 -13.58
C PHE A 4 12.74 1.76 -13.99
N GLN A 5 13.52 2.67 -14.59
CA GLN A 5 14.84 2.35 -15.16
C GLN A 5 15.94 2.98 -14.32
N LYS A 6 17.08 2.30 -14.24
CA LYS A 6 18.29 2.85 -13.63
C LYS A 6 18.69 4.17 -14.31
N GLY A 7 18.93 5.20 -13.47
CA GLY A 7 19.28 6.53 -13.94
C GLY A 7 18.09 7.43 -14.29
N GLN A 8 16.85 6.94 -14.29
CA GLN A 8 15.65 7.76 -14.46
C GLN A 8 15.52 8.72 -13.30
N HIS A 9 15.31 10.02 -13.56
CA HIS A 9 15.18 11.04 -12.52
C HIS A 9 13.72 11.23 -12.11
N ILE A 10 13.43 10.91 -10.86
CA ILE A 10 12.09 10.98 -10.28
C ILE A 10 12.08 12.00 -9.14
N TYR A 11 11.24 13.01 -9.30
CA TYR A 11 11.11 14.11 -8.36
C TYR A 11 9.84 13.96 -7.51
N PHE A 12 9.96 14.15 -6.19
CA PHE A 12 8.87 14.00 -5.24
C PHE A 12 8.45 15.34 -4.63
N ILE A 13 7.19 15.74 -4.81
CA ILE A 13 6.60 16.88 -4.10
C ILE A 13 6.04 16.41 -2.76
N GLY A 14 6.64 16.86 -1.64
CA GLY A 14 6.31 16.38 -0.30
C GLY A 14 6.99 15.06 0.07
N ILE A 15 8.27 14.93 -0.25
CA ILE A 15 9.06 13.69 -0.10
C ILE A 15 9.17 13.19 1.34
N GLY A 16 9.08 14.09 2.34
CA GLY A 16 9.17 13.75 3.77
C GLY A 16 7.91 13.13 4.37
N GLY A 17 6.84 12.99 3.60
CA GLY A 17 5.65 12.24 4.03
C GLY A 17 5.99 10.75 4.23
N ILE A 18 5.42 10.11 5.27
CA ILE A 18 5.74 8.72 5.66
C ILE A 18 5.68 7.76 4.46
N SER A 19 4.61 7.82 3.67
CA SER A 19 4.44 6.95 2.51
C SER A 19 5.27 7.38 1.30
N MET A 20 5.53 8.68 1.13
CA MET A 20 6.33 9.21 0.03
C MET A 20 7.81 8.85 0.20
N SER A 21 8.34 8.98 1.40
CA SER A 21 9.72 8.64 1.71
C SER A 21 10.03 7.18 1.42
N GLY A 22 9.12 6.27 1.80
CA GLY A 22 9.29 4.85 1.51
C GLY A 22 9.34 4.54 0.01
N LEU A 23 8.50 5.18 -0.80
CA LEU A 23 8.55 5.01 -2.26
C LEU A 23 9.82 5.61 -2.87
N ALA A 24 10.29 6.74 -2.35
CA ALA A 24 11.55 7.36 -2.75
C ALA A 24 12.75 6.42 -2.46
N GLU A 25 12.77 5.78 -1.30
CA GLU A 25 13.81 4.80 -0.93
C GLU A 25 13.79 3.57 -1.87
N ILE A 26 12.61 3.01 -2.16
CA ILE A 26 12.48 1.86 -3.09
C ILE A 26 13.02 2.22 -4.48
N LEU A 27 12.71 3.41 -4.99
CA LEU A 27 13.20 3.83 -6.30
C LEU A 27 14.69 4.13 -6.32
N ALA A 28 15.22 4.69 -5.22
CA ALA A 28 16.66 4.89 -5.07
C ALA A 28 17.41 3.55 -5.03
N ASP A 29 16.92 2.55 -4.31
CA ASP A 29 17.46 1.18 -4.28
C ASP A 29 17.46 0.52 -5.66
N LYS A 30 16.43 0.78 -6.47
CA LYS A 30 16.34 0.35 -7.89
C LYS A 30 17.33 1.09 -8.81
N GLY A 31 18.06 2.08 -8.29
CA GLY A 31 19.06 2.85 -9.03
C GLY A 31 18.50 4.04 -9.80
N CYS A 32 17.28 4.47 -9.52
CA CYS A 32 16.76 5.75 -10.01
C CYS A 32 17.49 6.91 -9.33
N ILE A 33 17.58 8.04 -10.01
CA ILE A 33 17.98 9.32 -9.42
C ILE A 33 16.72 9.87 -8.74
N VAL A 34 16.76 10.02 -7.43
CA VAL A 34 15.62 10.53 -6.67
C VAL A 34 15.95 11.89 -6.07
N SER A 35 15.05 12.83 -6.22
CA SER A 35 15.10 14.13 -5.55
C SER A 35 13.69 14.59 -5.16
N GLY A 36 13.59 15.67 -4.41
CA GLY A 36 12.27 16.18 -4.06
C GLY A 36 12.28 17.42 -3.19
N THR A 37 11.09 17.79 -2.75
CA THR A 37 10.88 18.88 -1.80
C THR A 37 10.07 18.46 -0.61
N ASP A 38 10.28 19.18 0.48
CA ASP A 38 9.34 19.22 1.62
C ASP A 38 9.25 20.66 2.17
N ILE A 39 8.26 20.91 3.02
CA ILE A 39 8.08 22.26 3.63
C ILE A 39 9.20 22.56 4.62
N LYS A 40 9.63 21.52 5.38
CA LYS A 40 10.63 21.67 6.45
C LYS A 40 11.47 20.43 6.64
N GLU A 41 12.63 20.63 7.25
CA GLU A 41 13.49 19.52 7.69
C GLU A 41 12.79 18.67 8.76
N SER A 42 12.98 17.37 8.69
CA SER A 42 12.44 16.37 9.61
C SER A 42 13.42 15.19 9.76
N PRO A 43 13.25 14.31 10.76
CA PRO A 43 14.03 13.08 10.83
C PRO A 43 13.96 12.23 9.56
N VAL A 44 12.79 12.20 8.89
CA VAL A 44 12.57 11.47 7.64
C VAL A 44 13.38 12.08 6.50
N THR A 45 13.33 13.41 6.31
CA THR A 45 14.11 14.06 5.25
C THR A 45 15.61 13.94 5.49
N LYS A 46 16.06 13.99 6.75
CA LYS A 46 17.48 13.72 7.10
C LYS A 46 17.90 12.30 6.75
N HIS A 47 17.06 11.32 7.02
CA HIS A 47 17.31 9.93 6.64
C HIS A 47 17.49 9.81 5.13
N LEU A 48 16.58 10.36 4.34
CA LEU A 48 16.66 10.34 2.88
C LEU A 48 17.93 11.05 2.35
N GLN A 49 18.32 12.18 2.95
CA GLN A 49 19.57 12.87 2.59
C GLN A 49 20.80 12.01 2.89
N ASN A 50 20.81 11.24 3.98
CA ASN A 50 21.87 10.29 4.28
C ASN A 50 21.96 9.14 3.27
N LEU A 51 20.86 8.81 2.58
CA LEU A 51 20.83 7.88 1.44
C LEU A 51 21.27 8.51 0.12
N GLY A 52 21.67 9.79 0.13
CA GLY A 52 22.13 10.52 -1.05
C GLY A 52 21.02 11.18 -1.86
N ILE A 53 19.79 11.21 -1.37
CA ILE A 53 18.65 11.85 -2.03
C ILE A 53 18.73 13.37 -1.81
N HIS A 54 18.69 14.13 -2.90
CA HIS A 54 18.69 15.60 -2.85
C HIS A 54 17.31 16.13 -2.47
N ILE A 55 17.23 16.95 -1.42
CA ILE A 55 15.96 17.52 -0.94
C ILE A 55 16.06 19.04 -0.82
N ASN A 56 15.16 19.73 -1.50
CA ASN A 56 14.95 21.17 -1.36
C ASN A 56 13.92 21.45 -0.26
N PHE A 57 14.01 22.58 0.41
CA PHE A 57 13.00 23.01 1.37
C PHE A 57 12.23 24.22 0.84
N GLY A 58 10.90 24.08 0.82
CA GLY A 58 9.96 25.03 0.23
C GLY A 58 9.72 24.80 -1.26
N HIS A 59 8.44 24.87 -1.64
CA HIS A 59 7.99 24.65 -3.02
C HIS A 59 8.30 25.85 -3.92
N LYS A 60 9.07 25.62 -4.98
CA LYS A 60 9.44 26.63 -5.98
C LYS A 60 9.48 26.02 -7.37
N ALA A 61 9.06 26.79 -8.37
CA ALA A 61 9.05 26.32 -9.76
C ALA A 61 10.46 25.90 -10.26
N GLU A 62 11.50 26.59 -9.77
CA GLU A 62 12.90 26.33 -10.15
C GLU A 62 13.44 24.99 -9.66
N ASN A 63 12.77 24.36 -8.70
CA ASN A 63 13.14 23.03 -8.20
C ASN A 63 12.91 21.93 -9.27
N ILE A 64 11.99 22.17 -10.21
CA ILE A 64 11.74 21.26 -11.32
C ILE A 64 12.70 21.59 -12.47
N THR A 65 13.78 20.83 -12.54
CA THR A 65 14.82 20.94 -13.58
C THR A 65 14.44 20.20 -14.86
N ASP A 66 15.16 20.42 -15.96
CA ASP A 66 14.81 19.84 -17.27
C ASP A 66 15.20 18.36 -17.39
N ASP A 67 16.00 17.85 -16.45
CA ASP A 67 16.43 16.46 -16.38
C ASP A 67 15.48 15.56 -15.56
N VAL A 68 14.37 16.13 -15.04
CA VAL A 68 13.34 15.36 -14.34
C VAL A 68 12.47 14.62 -15.34
N ASP A 69 12.41 13.29 -15.23
CA ASP A 69 11.61 12.42 -16.11
C ASP A 69 10.17 12.19 -15.61
N LEU A 70 9.96 12.28 -14.28
CA LEU A 70 8.67 12.02 -13.63
C LEU A 70 8.55 12.84 -12.35
N VAL A 71 7.41 13.45 -12.14
CA VAL A 71 7.07 14.11 -10.86
C VAL A 71 6.01 13.31 -10.14
N VAL A 72 6.30 12.95 -8.88
CA VAL A 72 5.38 12.23 -7.98
C VAL A 72 4.80 13.19 -6.94
N TYR A 73 3.50 13.12 -6.71
CA TYR A 73 2.80 13.99 -5.76
C TYR A 73 1.74 13.24 -4.94
N THR A 74 1.28 13.85 -3.85
CA THR A 74 0.19 13.32 -3.01
C THR A 74 -1.09 14.10 -3.24
N ALA A 75 -2.23 13.55 -2.81
CA ALA A 75 -3.52 14.24 -2.82
C ALA A 75 -3.54 15.56 -2.00
N ALA A 76 -2.58 15.78 -1.11
CA ALA A 76 -2.41 17.02 -0.35
C ALA A 76 -1.80 18.16 -1.20
N ILE A 77 -1.24 17.86 -2.37
CA ILE A 77 -0.68 18.85 -3.28
C ILE A 77 -1.77 19.37 -4.21
N HIS A 78 -2.10 20.64 -4.08
CA HIS A 78 -3.10 21.28 -4.92
C HIS A 78 -2.53 21.72 -6.27
N PRO A 79 -3.38 21.87 -7.30
CA PRO A 79 -2.94 22.29 -8.66
C PRO A 79 -2.27 23.66 -8.73
N ASP A 80 -2.41 24.49 -7.71
CA ASP A 80 -1.74 25.82 -7.59
C ASP A 80 -0.32 25.74 -7.02
N ASN A 81 0.14 24.56 -6.62
CA ASN A 81 1.51 24.35 -6.17
C ASN A 81 2.50 24.70 -7.30
N PRO A 82 3.53 25.55 -7.06
CA PRO A 82 4.43 26.04 -8.09
C PRO A 82 5.23 24.93 -8.78
N GLU A 83 5.57 23.86 -8.08
CA GLU A 83 6.28 22.71 -8.67
C GLU A 83 5.35 21.85 -9.53
N TYR A 84 4.11 21.65 -9.09
CA TYR A 84 3.09 20.98 -9.90
C TYR A 84 2.85 21.71 -11.23
N GLN A 85 2.70 23.05 -11.15
CA GLN A 85 2.53 23.90 -12.34
C GLN A 85 3.76 23.91 -13.24
N ALA A 86 4.97 23.94 -12.67
CA ALA A 86 6.21 23.89 -13.44
C ALA A 86 6.35 22.57 -14.19
N ALA A 87 6.02 21.44 -13.56
CA ALA A 87 6.01 20.14 -14.22
C ALA A 87 5.02 20.09 -15.39
N GLN A 88 3.80 20.62 -15.22
CA GLN A 88 2.83 20.74 -16.31
C GLN A 88 3.34 21.63 -17.45
N ALA A 89 3.91 22.80 -17.14
CA ALA A 89 4.43 23.71 -18.15
C ALA A 89 5.60 23.11 -18.96
N LYS A 90 6.41 22.26 -18.33
CA LYS A 90 7.51 21.54 -18.95
C LYS A 90 7.08 20.21 -19.61
N HIS A 91 5.78 19.86 -19.57
CA HIS A 91 5.24 18.60 -20.06
C HIS A 91 5.87 17.36 -19.42
N ILE A 92 6.38 17.48 -18.18
CA ILE A 92 6.90 16.35 -17.42
C ILE A 92 5.70 15.53 -16.89
N PRO A 93 5.69 14.21 -17.05
CA PRO A 93 4.64 13.35 -16.52
C PRO A 93 4.44 13.55 -15.01
N LEU A 94 3.18 13.57 -14.61
CA LEU A 94 2.76 13.67 -13.22
C LEU A 94 2.10 12.36 -12.81
N MET A 95 2.50 11.81 -11.66
CA MET A 95 1.95 10.55 -11.12
C MET A 95 1.58 10.74 -9.66
N ASP A 96 0.38 10.34 -9.29
CA ASP A 96 0.00 10.31 -7.88
C ASP A 96 0.68 9.15 -7.13
N ARG A 97 0.82 9.31 -5.81
CA ARG A 97 1.47 8.35 -4.93
C ARG A 97 0.87 6.94 -5.00
N ALA A 98 -0.46 6.82 -5.08
CA ALA A 98 -1.11 5.50 -5.06
C ALA A 98 -0.83 4.74 -6.37
N ARG A 99 -0.84 5.45 -7.48
CA ARG A 99 -0.45 4.88 -8.78
C ARG A 99 1.02 4.46 -8.76
N LEU A 100 1.92 5.29 -8.23
CA LEU A 100 3.34 4.92 -8.11
C LEU A 100 3.52 3.64 -7.31
N LEU A 101 2.83 3.51 -6.17
CA LEU A 101 2.89 2.29 -5.36
C LEU A 101 2.39 1.07 -6.18
N GLY A 102 1.30 1.22 -6.91
CA GLY A 102 0.77 0.15 -7.78
C GLY A 102 1.74 -0.26 -8.89
N GLU A 103 2.40 0.70 -9.53
CA GLU A 103 3.44 0.44 -10.55
C GLU A 103 4.67 -0.28 -9.96
N ILE A 104 5.09 0.10 -8.74
CA ILE A 104 6.16 -0.61 -8.02
C ILE A 104 5.72 -2.03 -7.68
N MET A 105 4.52 -2.21 -7.14
CA MET A 105 3.97 -3.52 -6.78
C MET A 105 3.88 -4.46 -8.00
N ALA A 106 3.58 -3.92 -9.18
CA ALA A 106 3.47 -4.70 -10.41
C ALA A 106 4.78 -5.37 -10.84
N GLU A 107 5.92 -4.96 -10.29
CA GLU A 107 7.22 -5.60 -10.53
C GLU A 107 7.46 -6.83 -9.64
N TYR A 108 6.62 -7.03 -8.61
CA TYR A 108 6.70 -8.16 -7.70
C TYR A 108 5.66 -9.22 -8.08
N LYS A 109 6.07 -10.49 -8.03
CA LYS A 109 5.21 -11.60 -8.44
C LYS A 109 4.13 -11.91 -7.40
N ASP A 110 4.50 -11.88 -6.13
CA ASP A 110 3.68 -12.38 -5.03
C ASP A 110 3.32 -11.22 -4.08
N CYS A 111 2.47 -10.30 -4.59
CA CYS A 111 1.99 -9.15 -3.83
C CYS A 111 0.82 -9.53 -2.93
N ILE A 112 0.89 -9.15 -1.66
CA ILE A 112 -0.19 -9.26 -0.68
C ILE A 112 -0.69 -7.87 -0.34
N ALA A 113 -1.97 -7.59 -0.59
CA ALA A 113 -2.60 -6.31 -0.29
C ALA A 113 -3.72 -6.48 0.72
N VAL A 114 -3.60 -5.81 1.86
CA VAL A 114 -4.58 -5.90 2.95
C VAL A 114 -5.49 -4.69 2.95
N ALA A 115 -6.77 -4.93 2.61
CA ALA A 115 -7.85 -3.95 2.57
C ALA A 115 -8.84 -4.16 3.73
N GLY A 116 -9.66 -3.16 3.98
CA GLY A 116 -10.70 -3.17 5.00
C GLY A 116 -10.87 -1.79 5.61
N THR A 117 -12.03 -1.48 6.14
CA THR A 117 -12.27 -0.21 6.85
C THR A 117 -11.34 -0.10 8.04
N HIS A 118 -11.19 -1.19 8.82
CA HIS A 118 -10.38 -1.23 10.03
C HIS A 118 -9.42 -2.42 10.06
N GLY A 119 -8.31 -2.29 10.81
CA GLY A 119 -7.38 -3.39 11.07
C GLY A 119 -6.30 -3.59 9.99
N LYS A 120 -6.27 -2.80 8.94
CA LYS A 120 -5.28 -2.89 7.85
C LYS A 120 -3.84 -2.94 8.37
N THR A 121 -3.41 -1.92 9.10
CA THR A 121 -2.04 -1.82 9.63
C THR A 121 -1.66 -3.01 10.50
N THR A 122 -2.55 -3.42 11.41
CA THR A 122 -2.30 -4.57 12.30
C THR A 122 -2.14 -5.87 11.51
N THR A 123 -3.04 -6.14 10.55
CA THR A 123 -3.00 -7.36 9.76
C THR A 123 -1.80 -7.36 8.80
N THR A 124 -1.50 -6.23 8.16
CA THR A 124 -0.30 -6.08 7.31
C THR A 124 0.97 -6.33 8.13
N SER A 125 1.02 -5.82 9.37
CA SER A 125 2.14 -6.09 10.29
C SER A 125 2.26 -7.59 10.63
N MET A 126 1.15 -8.27 10.96
CA MET A 126 1.15 -9.71 11.24
C MET A 126 1.61 -10.54 10.04
N VAL A 127 1.13 -10.24 8.84
CA VAL A 127 1.57 -10.91 7.60
C VAL A 127 3.07 -10.68 7.37
N SER A 128 3.54 -9.45 7.59
CA SER A 128 4.94 -9.10 7.45
C SER A 128 5.83 -9.86 8.43
N GLU A 129 5.42 -9.97 9.70
CA GLU A 129 6.14 -10.73 10.73
C GLU A 129 6.25 -12.22 10.38
N ILE A 130 5.17 -12.82 9.85
CA ILE A 130 5.17 -14.22 9.41
C ILE A 130 6.19 -14.43 8.27
N LEU A 131 6.20 -13.55 7.27
CA LEU A 131 7.12 -13.64 6.14
C LEU A 131 8.56 -13.39 6.56
N LEU A 132 8.82 -12.44 7.48
CA LEU A 132 10.14 -12.20 8.05
C LEU A 132 10.63 -13.41 8.85
N ALA A 133 9.78 -13.99 9.70
CA ALA A 133 10.10 -15.19 10.47
C ALA A 133 10.37 -16.40 9.57
N ALA A 134 9.72 -16.48 8.41
CA ALA A 134 9.97 -17.51 7.39
C ALA A 134 11.24 -17.27 6.57
N GLY A 135 11.96 -16.16 6.79
CA GLY A 135 13.20 -15.84 6.08
C GLY A 135 13.03 -15.50 4.61
N THR A 136 11.84 -15.04 4.21
CA THR A 136 11.52 -14.81 2.79
C THR A 136 12.03 -13.49 2.22
N ASP A 137 12.56 -12.60 3.03
CA ASP A 137 13.08 -11.26 2.64
C ASP A 137 12.08 -10.40 1.84
N PRO A 138 10.86 -10.14 2.35
CA PRO A 138 9.85 -9.37 1.64
C PRO A 138 10.15 -7.86 1.61
N THR A 139 9.66 -7.17 0.58
CA THR A 139 9.44 -5.72 0.63
C THR A 139 8.14 -5.46 1.39
N ILE A 140 8.18 -4.57 2.36
CA ILE A 140 7.08 -4.30 3.29
C ILE A 140 6.79 -2.80 3.31
N THR A 141 5.52 -2.41 3.18
CA THR A 141 5.05 -1.06 3.47
C THR A 141 3.83 -1.13 4.40
N VAL A 142 3.93 -0.52 5.58
CA VAL A 142 2.84 -0.49 6.58
C VAL A 142 2.52 0.96 6.95
N GLY A 143 1.31 1.20 7.44
CA GLY A 143 0.86 2.54 7.85
C GLY A 143 1.46 3.03 9.18
N GLY A 144 2.16 2.16 9.91
CA GLY A 144 2.79 2.46 11.20
C GLY A 144 4.20 1.87 11.30
N ILE A 145 4.88 2.14 12.40
CA ILE A 145 6.20 1.56 12.65
C ILE A 145 6.06 0.10 13.05
N LEU A 146 6.69 -0.80 12.31
CA LEU A 146 6.80 -2.21 12.63
C LEU A 146 8.07 -2.41 13.50
N PRO A 147 7.93 -2.84 14.78
CA PRO A 147 9.07 -2.88 15.72
C PRO A 147 10.24 -3.72 15.23
N THR A 148 9.98 -4.87 14.62
CA THR A 148 11.01 -5.81 14.12
C THR A 148 11.96 -5.19 13.11
N ILE A 149 11.47 -4.27 12.28
CA ILE A 149 12.30 -3.55 11.31
C ILE A 149 12.58 -2.10 11.74
N SER A 150 12.03 -1.64 12.89
CA SER A 150 12.13 -0.28 13.40
C SER A 150 11.73 0.80 12.38
N SER A 151 10.86 0.45 11.42
CA SER A 151 10.45 1.30 10.30
C SER A 151 9.03 0.95 9.85
N ASN A 152 8.46 1.77 9.01
CA ASN A 152 7.25 1.48 8.24
C ASN A 152 7.56 0.89 6.85
N LEU A 153 8.85 0.84 6.50
CA LEU A 153 9.34 0.30 5.23
C LEU A 153 10.47 -0.69 5.49
N LYS A 154 10.47 -1.78 4.74
CA LYS A 154 11.63 -2.64 4.50
C LYS A 154 11.73 -2.92 3.00
N ILE A 155 12.89 -2.71 2.43
CA ILE A 155 13.18 -3.15 1.06
C ILE A 155 13.76 -4.55 1.14
N GLY A 156 13.09 -5.50 0.47
CA GLY A 156 13.54 -6.88 0.31
C GLY A 156 13.81 -7.18 -1.15
N HIS A 157 14.56 -8.25 -1.41
CA HIS A 157 14.95 -8.63 -2.77
C HIS A 157 14.26 -9.94 -3.23
N SER A 158 13.22 -10.35 -2.54
CA SER A 158 12.39 -11.50 -2.89
C SER A 158 11.21 -11.11 -3.78
N PRO A 159 10.46 -12.06 -4.33
CA PRO A 159 9.25 -11.77 -5.10
C PRO A 159 8.06 -11.27 -4.25
N TYR A 160 8.19 -11.22 -2.93
CA TYR A 160 7.11 -10.84 -2.02
C TYR A 160 7.05 -9.34 -1.78
N PHE A 161 5.85 -8.78 -1.90
CA PHE A 161 5.53 -7.41 -1.51
C PHE A 161 4.30 -7.42 -0.60
N VAL A 162 4.37 -6.80 0.56
CA VAL A 162 3.24 -6.67 1.49
C VAL A 162 2.89 -5.20 1.67
N ALA A 163 1.64 -4.84 1.42
CA ALA A 163 1.16 -3.46 1.53
C ALA A 163 -0.24 -3.35 2.10
N GLU A 164 -0.51 -2.20 2.72
CA GLU A 164 -1.87 -1.79 3.03
C GLU A 164 -2.57 -1.25 1.77
N ALA A 165 -3.78 -1.71 1.53
CA ALA A 165 -4.63 -1.27 0.43
C ALA A 165 -5.70 -0.31 0.98
N CYS A 166 -5.44 0.99 0.85
CA CYS A 166 -6.36 2.03 1.31
C CYS A 166 -7.48 2.23 0.30
N GLU A 167 -8.72 2.17 0.77
CA GLU A 167 -9.93 2.39 -0.01
C GLU A 167 -10.21 3.85 -0.34
N TYR A 168 -9.68 4.78 0.48
CA TYR A 168 -9.95 6.21 0.34
C TYR A 168 -9.44 6.76 -0.99
N PHE A 169 -10.28 7.50 -1.70
CA PHE A 169 -10.09 7.93 -3.09
C PHE A 169 -9.80 6.78 -4.07
N ASP A 170 -10.34 5.59 -3.78
CA ASP A 170 -10.12 4.39 -4.60
C ASP A 170 -8.63 4.08 -4.86
N SER A 171 -7.75 4.48 -3.92
CA SER A 171 -6.29 4.35 -4.05
C SER A 171 -5.85 2.92 -4.35
N PHE A 172 -6.56 1.92 -3.81
CA PHE A 172 -6.26 0.51 -4.03
C PHE A 172 -6.61 0.01 -5.45
N PHE A 173 -7.28 0.80 -6.30
CA PHE A 173 -7.51 0.45 -7.71
C PHE A 173 -6.24 0.46 -8.55
N HIS A 174 -5.17 1.05 -8.06
CA HIS A 174 -3.87 0.98 -8.72
C HIS A 174 -3.13 -0.33 -8.43
N PHE A 175 -3.59 -1.13 -7.44
CA PHE A 175 -2.95 -2.36 -7.03
C PHE A 175 -3.46 -3.54 -7.87
N ASN A 176 -2.56 -4.48 -8.14
CA ASN A 176 -2.89 -5.77 -8.75
C ASN A 176 -2.29 -6.86 -7.85
N PRO A 177 -2.89 -7.13 -6.68
CA PRO A 177 -2.35 -8.09 -5.74
C PRO A 177 -2.53 -9.51 -6.25
N PHE A 178 -1.56 -10.38 -5.95
CA PHE A 178 -1.71 -11.82 -6.13
C PHE A 178 -2.60 -12.41 -5.01
N VAL A 179 -2.46 -11.87 -3.80
CA VAL A 179 -3.35 -12.17 -2.67
C VAL A 179 -3.95 -10.87 -2.16
N GLY A 180 -5.27 -10.75 -2.26
CA GLY A 180 -6.04 -9.67 -1.65
C GLY A 180 -6.67 -10.14 -0.34
N VAL A 181 -6.67 -9.28 0.67
CA VAL A 181 -7.35 -9.53 1.95
C VAL A 181 -8.40 -8.46 2.17
N ILE A 182 -9.63 -8.84 2.53
CA ILE A 182 -10.69 -7.91 2.93
C ILE A 182 -11.13 -8.25 4.35
N LEU A 183 -10.79 -7.37 5.31
CA LEU A 183 -11.02 -7.61 6.74
C LEU A 183 -12.46 -7.29 7.16
N ASN A 184 -12.97 -6.17 6.72
CA ASN A 184 -14.32 -5.66 7.01
C ASN A 184 -14.69 -4.58 5.99
N VAL A 185 -16.00 -4.32 5.84
CA VAL A 185 -16.54 -3.29 4.96
C VAL A 185 -17.64 -2.56 5.72
N GLU A 186 -17.32 -1.37 6.21
CA GLU A 186 -18.18 -0.55 7.06
C GLU A 186 -18.29 0.88 6.49
N SER A 187 -19.21 1.66 7.05
CA SER A 187 -19.41 3.04 6.64
C SER A 187 -18.28 3.92 7.16
N ASP A 188 -17.37 4.28 6.28
CA ASP A 188 -16.29 5.24 6.52
C ASP A 188 -16.08 6.10 5.27
N HIS A 189 -15.33 7.20 5.39
CA HIS A 189 -15.01 8.11 4.28
C HIS A 189 -16.26 8.53 3.47
N LEU A 190 -17.39 8.82 4.14
CA LEU A 190 -18.65 9.17 3.50
C LEU A 190 -18.61 10.52 2.76
N ASP A 191 -17.62 11.36 3.05
CA ASP A 191 -17.28 12.55 2.28
C ASP A 191 -16.95 12.19 0.81
N TYR A 192 -16.28 11.09 0.60
CA TYR A 192 -15.93 10.55 -0.71
C TYR A 192 -16.99 9.57 -1.25
N PHE A 193 -17.25 8.47 -0.55
CA PHE A 193 -18.10 7.38 -1.03
C PHE A 193 -19.61 7.69 -1.03
N LYS A 194 -20.06 8.64 -0.22
CA LYS A 194 -21.47 9.05 -0.04
C LYS A 194 -22.36 8.03 0.72
N ASN A 195 -22.17 6.74 0.51
CA ASN A 195 -22.94 5.67 1.15
C ASN A 195 -22.22 4.31 1.13
N LEU A 196 -22.71 3.36 1.94
CA LEU A 196 -22.14 2.02 2.07
C LEU A 196 -22.18 1.24 0.75
N ALA A 197 -23.20 1.42 -0.09
CA ALA A 197 -23.30 0.70 -1.37
C ALA A 197 -22.15 1.09 -2.32
N ASN A 198 -21.70 2.33 -2.29
CA ASN A 198 -20.53 2.77 -3.06
C ASN A 198 -19.23 2.18 -2.50
N ILE A 199 -19.09 2.11 -1.18
CA ILE A 199 -17.96 1.46 -0.51
C ILE A 199 -17.90 -0.01 -0.94
N ARG A 200 -19.01 -0.73 -0.87
CA ARG A 200 -19.10 -2.15 -1.28
C ARG A 200 -18.71 -2.36 -2.74
N ARG A 201 -19.17 -1.49 -3.64
CA ARG A 201 -18.78 -1.54 -5.06
C ARG A 201 -17.27 -1.32 -5.25
N SER A 202 -16.68 -0.42 -4.45
CA SER A 202 -15.25 -0.17 -4.47
C SER A 202 -14.45 -1.39 -4.01
N PHE A 203 -14.86 -2.04 -2.91
CA PHE A 203 -14.21 -3.28 -2.45
C PHE A 203 -14.37 -4.44 -3.42
N HIS A 204 -15.53 -4.57 -4.09
CA HIS A 204 -15.71 -5.56 -5.16
C HIS A 204 -14.75 -5.30 -6.33
N ALA A 205 -14.66 -4.05 -6.79
CA ALA A 205 -13.74 -3.67 -7.86
C ALA A 205 -12.26 -3.88 -7.49
N PHE A 206 -11.89 -3.74 -6.21
CA PHE A 206 -10.57 -4.15 -5.74
C PHE A 206 -10.37 -5.67 -5.85
N ALA A 207 -11.37 -6.47 -5.46
CA ALA A 207 -11.30 -7.93 -5.55
C ALA A 207 -11.19 -8.43 -7.01
N GLU A 208 -11.84 -7.76 -7.96
CA GLU A 208 -11.73 -8.07 -9.40
C GLU A 208 -10.31 -7.87 -9.97
N ARG A 209 -9.44 -7.14 -9.27
CA ARG A 209 -8.04 -6.95 -9.69
C ARG A 209 -7.13 -8.12 -9.36
N ILE A 210 -7.60 -9.08 -8.57
CA ILE A 210 -6.86 -10.29 -8.23
C ILE A 210 -6.91 -11.23 -9.45
N PRO A 211 -5.76 -11.67 -9.97
CA PRO A 211 -5.73 -12.54 -11.15
C PRO A 211 -6.35 -13.91 -10.86
N ALA A 212 -6.82 -14.61 -11.87
CA ALA A 212 -7.43 -15.95 -11.75
C ALA A 212 -6.56 -17.01 -11.02
N LYS A 213 -5.23 -16.82 -11.01
CA LYS A 213 -4.30 -17.68 -10.27
C LYS A 213 -4.03 -17.21 -8.85
N GLY A 214 -4.58 -16.07 -8.48
CA GLY A 214 -4.44 -15.46 -7.15
C GLY A 214 -5.54 -15.92 -6.20
N ALA A 215 -5.59 -15.27 -5.03
CA ALA A 215 -6.58 -15.57 -4.00
C ALA A 215 -7.12 -14.30 -3.34
N LEU A 216 -8.42 -14.29 -3.07
CA LEU A 216 -9.07 -13.36 -2.15
C LEU A 216 -9.31 -14.07 -0.82
N VAL A 217 -8.80 -13.50 0.27
CA VAL A 217 -9.08 -13.95 1.64
C VAL A 217 -10.03 -12.93 2.28
N ILE A 218 -11.27 -13.33 2.57
CA ILE A 218 -12.32 -12.39 2.98
C ILE A 218 -13.02 -12.84 4.25
N ASN A 219 -13.32 -11.88 5.13
CA ASN A 219 -14.03 -12.15 6.38
C ASN A 219 -15.48 -12.55 6.09
N GLN A 220 -15.86 -13.76 6.52
CA GLN A 220 -17.22 -14.31 6.39
C GLN A 220 -18.27 -13.45 7.13
N ALA A 221 -17.89 -12.72 8.17
CA ALA A 221 -18.80 -11.89 8.96
C ALA A 221 -19.25 -10.60 8.21
N ILE A 222 -18.66 -10.28 7.06
CA ILE A 222 -19.12 -9.16 6.25
C ILE A 222 -20.54 -9.46 5.74
N GLU A 223 -21.47 -8.55 5.99
CA GLU A 223 -22.83 -8.70 5.51
C GLU A 223 -22.85 -8.88 3.98
N ASN A 224 -23.67 -9.84 3.48
CA ASN A 224 -23.77 -10.15 2.05
C ASN A 224 -22.42 -10.30 1.35
N VAL A 225 -21.48 -11.09 1.94
CA VAL A 225 -20.14 -11.32 1.38
C VAL A 225 -20.19 -11.81 -0.07
N ALA A 226 -21.25 -12.52 -0.45
CA ALA A 226 -21.47 -12.99 -1.82
C ALA A 226 -21.53 -11.85 -2.86
N GLU A 227 -22.03 -10.67 -2.48
CA GLU A 227 -22.03 -9.49 -3.35
C GLU A 227 -20.60 -8.99 -3.68
N LEU A 228 -19.68 -9.15 -2.74
CA LEU A 228 -18.28 -8.76 -2.92
C LEU A 228 -17.46 -9.79 -3.68
N THR A 229 -17.94 -11.03 -3.79
CA THR A 229 -17.21 -12.14 -4.38
C THR A 229 -17.82 -12.67 -5.67
N GLN A 230 -19.00 -12.18 -6.05
CA GLN A 230 -19.69 -12.63 -7.26
C GLN A 230 -18.88 -12.30 -8.52
N GLY A 231 -18.70 -13.31 -9.38
CA GLY A 231 -18.05 -13.15 -10.68
C GLY A 231 -16.53 -13.03 -10.65
N LEU A 232 -15.90 -13.25 -9.50
CA LEU A 232 -14.44 -13.29 -9.41
C LEU A 232 -13.89 -14.57 -10.03
N ASP A 233 -12.81 -14.45 -10.79
CA ASP A 233 -12.10 -15.58 -11.39
C ASP A 233 -11.06 -16.22 -10.46
N CYS A 234 -10.65 -15.51 -9.41
CA CYS A 234 -9.65 -15.96 -8.45
C CYS A 234 -10.23 -16.96 -7.42
N THR A 235 -9.36 -17.66 -6.71
CA THR A 235 -9.78 -18.46 -5.55
C THR A 235 -10.30 -17.54 -4.45
N VAL A 236 -11.49 -17.82 -3.92
CA VAL A 236 -12.02 -17.11 -2.75
C VAL A 236 -11.95 -18.04 -1.54
N GLU A 237 -11.30 -17.58 -0.49
CA GLU A 237 -11.26 -18.25 0.81
C GLU A 237 -11.82 -17.33 1.89
N THR A 238 -12.73 -17.85 2.70
CA THR A 238 -13.34 -17.15 3.81
C THR A 238 -12.63 -17.41 5.12
N PHE A 239 -12.54 -16.42 5.98
CA PHE A 239 -12.09 -16.62 7.36
C PHE A 239 -13.13 -16.07 8.34
N GLY A 240 -13.15 -16.59 9.56
CA GLY A 240 -14.09 -16.12 10.57
C GLY A 240 -14.13 -16.96 11.83
N LEU A 241 -15.10 -16.62 12.70
CA LEU A 241 -15.38 -17.34 13.95
C LEU A 241 -16.58 -18.28 13.81
N ALA A 242 -17.50 -17.95 12.91
CA ALA A 242 -18.72 -18.74 12.69
C ALA A 242 -18.44 -20.00 11.87
N ASP A 243 -19.31 -21.00 12.05
CA ASP A 243 -19.25 -22.23 11.26
C ASP A 243 -19.42 -21.95 9.76
N GLY A 244 -18.71 -22.72 8.95
CA GLY A 244 -18.77 -22.62 7.49
C GLY A 244 -17.73 -21.69 6.84
N ALA A 245 -16.88 -21.00 7.63
CA ALA A 245 -15.70 -20.36 7.08
C ALA A 245 -14.66 -21.41 6.65
N ASP A 246 -13.93 -21.14 5.55
CA ASP A 246 -12.83 -22.04 5.13
C ASP A 246 -11.73 -22.08 6.18
N TRP A 247 -11.40 -20.94 6.77
CA TRP A 247 -10.47 -20.79 7.88
C TRP A 247 -11.23 -20.33 9.13
N GLN A 248 -11.28 -21.17 10.15
CA GLN A 248 -12.06 -20.89 11.35
C GLN A 248 -11.19 -20.90 12.60
N ALA A 249 -11.28 -19.85 13.41
CA ALA A 249 -10.71 -19.85 14.76
C ALA A 249 -11.73 -20.41 15.76
N LYS A 250 -11.32 -21.42 16.52
CA LYS A 250 -12.13 -22.09 17.59
C LYS A 250 -11.36 -22.12 18.90
N ASN A 251 -12.06 -22.46 19.98
CA ASN A 251 -11.47 -22.63 21.31
C ASN A 251 -10.66 -21.42 21.77
N ILE A 252 -11.21 -20.24 21.52
CA ILE A 252 -10.53 -18.97 21.83
C ILE A 252 -10.45 -18.79 23.33
N ILE A 253 -9.23 -18.62 23.85
CA ILE A 253 -8.94 -18.33 25.26
C ILE A 253 -8.33 -16.94 25.34
N HIS A 254 -8.94 -16.08 26.15
CA HIS A 254 -8.41 -14.75 26.43
C HIS A 254 -7.50 -14.82 27.65
N GLU A 255 -6.21 -14.60 27.47
CA GLU A 255 -5.22 -14.64 28.54
C GLU A 255 -5.21 -13.31 29.33
N PRO A 256 -4.86 -13.36 30.63
CA PRO A 256 -4.83 -12.16 31.46
C PRO A 256 -3.83 -11.09 31.01
N ASP A 257 -2.81 -11.46 30.21
CA ASP A 257 -1.81 -10.56 29.64
C ASP A 257 -2.26 -9.90 28.33
N GLY A 258 -3.52 -10.13 27.93
CA GLY A 258 -4.13 -9.58 26.72
C GLY A 258 -3.86 -10.39 25.45
N LYS A 259 -3.14 -11.52 25.54
CA LYS A 259 -2.98 -12.44 24.42
C LYS A 259 -4.22 -13.29 24.21
N ASN A 260 -4.33 -13.85 23.02
CA ASN A 260 -5.36 -14.82 22.70
C ASN A 260 -4.71 -16.10 22.18
N THR A 261 -5.17 -17.24 22.71
CA THR A 261 -4.84 -18.56 22.19
C THR A 261 -6.07 -19.12 21.51
N PHE A 262 -5.90 -19.75 20.36
CA PHE A 262 -7.00 -20.36 19.62
C PHE A 262 -6.51 -21.47 18.71
N ASP A 263 -7.40 -22.37 18.34
CA ASP A 263 -7.16 -23.40 17.34
C ASP A 263 -7.59 -22.87 15.96
N VAL A 264 -6.82 -23.20 14.92
CA VAL A 264 -7.14 -22.88 13.54
C VAL A 264 -7.59 -24.14 12.82
N TYR A 265 -8.78 -24.12 12.25
CA TYR A 265 -9.35 -25.18 11.43
C TYR A 265 -9.43 -24.71 9.98
N TYR A 266 -9.05 -25.58 9.05
CA TYR A 266 -9.17 -25.36 7.61
C TYR A 266 -10.12 -26.39 7.01
N LYS A 267 -11.26 -25.90 6.47
CA LYS A 267 -12.31 -26.70 5.82
C LYS A 267 -12.84 -27.85 6.69
N GLY A 268 -12.97 -27.60 7.98
CA GLY A 268 -13.57 -28.49 8.97
C GLY A 268 -12.57 -29.25 9.84
#